data_43b28d32d0513095355a0b365e6f8f5c
#
_entry.id   43b28d32d0513095355a0b365e6f8f5c
#
_cell.length_a   1.000
_cell.length_b   1.000
_cell.length_c   1.000
_cell.angle_alpha   90.00
_cell.angle_beta   90.00
_cell.angle_gamma   90.00
#
_symmetry.space_group_name_H-M   'P 1'
#
loop_
_entity.id
_entity.type
_entity.pdbx_description
1 polymer ?
#
loop_
_entity_poly.entity_id
_entity_poly.type
_entity_poly.pdbx_seq_one_letter_code
_entity_poly.pdbx_strand_id
1 'polypeptide(L)'
;MSRGLGDVYKRQLNIGATLFEVFYKKKKINLILNLGNISSYKNNKNYLGATCGRYANRIRNSQFKIKGVNYKLTRNEGKNILHGGKKGFDSKIWSVKNSSKSHITYYYISPDKEEGFPGELCSSCRYSIKNSVLSINLRAKTTKTTHVNLVNHAYWNLDKIKKDVFDHYVQINANHYLENDDENIPTGKVISVDGTSFDFKKPSKIKDKFTNKLNSFDENFIINKNSKFIAKIKSSKSNISLRISSNQPGVQFYTGQHLKYSTDRKTIKKYQGMCFETQGFPNAPNNSKFPSTRLDPSQTYKHNIKFEIEEIK
;
A
#
# COMPACT_ATOMS: atom_id res chain seq x y z
N MET A 1 7.35 -5.23 21.19
CA MET A 1 6.92 -3.90 20.68
C MET A 1 8.14 -2.96 20.64
N SER A 2 8.51 -2.44 19.46
CA SER A 2 9.60 -1.46 19.39
C SER A 2 9.03 -0.07 19.66
N ARG A 3 9.50 0.60 20.71
CA ARG A 3 9.23 2.02 20.98
C ARG A 3 10.30 2.82 20.27
N GLY A 4 9.92 3.68 19.30
CA GLY A 4 10.85 4.59 18.64
C GLY A 4 11.37 5.67 19.60
N LEU A 5 12.62 6.06 19.44
CA LEU A 5 13.19 7.26 20.05
C LEU A 5 12.67 8.47 19.24
N GLY A 6 12.07 9.48 19.90
CA GLY A 6 11.53 10.68 19.28
C GLY A 6 10.02 10.83 19.40
N ASP A 7 9.44 11.75 18.61
CA ASP A 7 8.03 12.15 18.69
C ASP A 7 7.05 11.12 18.09
N VAL A 8 7.55 10.16 17.32
CA VAL A 8 6.74 9.13 16.67
C VAL A 8 7.14 7.74 17.14
N TYR A 9 6.16 6.89 17.45
CA TYR A 9 6.40 5.46 17.62
C TYR A 9 5.48 4.62 16.69
N LYS A 10 5.85 3.36 16.52
CA LYS A 10 5.12 2.42 15.70
C LYS A 10 4.86 1.11 16.45
N ARG A 11 3.73 0.47 16.17
CA ARG A 11 3.43 -0.90 16.57
C ARG A 11 3.12 -1.76 15.33
N GLN A 12 3.48 -3.03 15.38
CA GLN A 12 3.28 -3.99 14.30
C GLN A 12 2.76 -5.31 14.84
N LEU A 13 2.10 -6.07 13.97
CA LEU A 13 1.65 -7.42 14.22
C LEU A 13 2.38 -8.37 13.27
N ASN A 14 2.56 -9.62 13.70
CA ASN A 14 3.16 -10.66 12.87
C ASN A 14 2.18 -11.27 11.85
N ILE A 15 0.86 -11.17 12.09
CA ILE A 15 -0.12 -11.48 11.04
C ILE A 15 -0.04 -10.42 9.95
N GLY A 16 0.20 -10.83 8.70
CA GLY A 16 0.34 -9.94 7.56
C GLY A 16 1.53 -8.99 7.64
N ALA A 17 2.51 -9.21 8.54
CA ALA A 17 3.53 -8.21 8.88
C ALA A 17 2.92 -6.81 8.96
N THR A 18 1.82 -6.66 9.68
CA THR A 18 0.92 -5.50 9.65
C THR A 18 1.49 -4.31 10.42
N LEU A 19 1.44 -3.11 9.83
CA LEU A 19 1.62 -1.84 10.52
C LEU A 19 0.33 -1.49 11.28
N PHE A 20 0.34 -1.74 12.59
CA PHE A 20 -0.86 -1.61 13.43
C PHE A 20 -1.10 -0.18 13.91
N GLU A 21 -0.02 0.55 14.16
CA GLU A 21 -0.11 1.92 14.69
C GLU A 21 1.12 2.75 14.32
N VAL A 22 0.88 4.01 13.99
CA VAL A 22 1.87 5.08 13.85
C VAL A 22 1.39 6.25 14.70
N PHE A 23 1.98 6.43 15.87
CA PHE A 23 1.48 7.39 16.87
C PHE A 23 2.40 8.60 17.02
N TYR A 24 1.84 9.78 16.81
CA TYR A 24 2.51 11.05 17.01
C TYR A 24 2.26 11.55 18.44
N LYS A 25 3.31 11.50 19.27
CA LYS A 25 3.22 11.70 20.72
C LYS A 25 2.77 13.10 21.12
N LYS A 26 3.37 14.15 20.52
CA LYS A 26 3.08 15.55 20.87
C LYS A 26 1.58 15.88 20.80
N LYS A 27 0.89 15.36 19.80
CA LYS A 27 -0.54 15.61 19.58
C LYS A 27 -1.45 14.46 20.04
N LYS A 28 -0.85 13.35 20.51
CA LYS A 28 -1.56 12.14 20.93
C LYS A 28 -2.49 11.61 19.83
N ILE A 29 -1.97 11.48 18.59
CA ILE A 29 -2.72 11.06 17.41
C ILE A 29 -2.12 9.76 16.84
N ASN A 30 -2.94 8.74 16.63
CA ASN A 30 -2.60 7.65 15.72
C ASN A 30 -2.86 8.10 14.29
N LEU A 31 -1.86 8.10 13.44
CA LEU A 31 -1.91 8.63 12.06
C LEU A 31 -2.52 7.66 11.05
N ILE A 32 -2.77 6.40 11.45
CA ILE A 32 -3.37 5.37 10.60
C ILE A 32 -4.61 4.76 11.27
N LEU A 33 -5.50 4.21 10.44
CA LEU A 33 -6.60 3.40 10.95
C LEU A 33 -6.11 2.03 11.41
N ASN A 34 -6.75 1.47 12.43
CA ASN A 34 -6.57 0.09 12.87
C ASN A 34 -7.88 -0.51 13.37
N LEU A 35 -7.95 -1.83 13.48
CA LEU A 35 -9.15 -2.55 13.93
C LEU A 35 -9.37 -2.49 15.46
N GLY A 36 -8.52 -1.75 16.20
CA GLY A 36 -8.62 -1.57 17.66
C GLY A 36 -8.15 -2.78 18.46
N ASN A 37 -8.48 -4.00 18.04
CA ASN A 37 -8.12 -5.25 18.71
C ASN A 37 -7.23 -6.11 17.80
N ILE A 38 -6.21 -6.74 18.38
CA ILE A 38 -5.27 -7.62 17.67
C ILE A 38 -5.98 -8.86 17.09
N SER A 39 -6.92 -9.44 17.83
CA SER A 39 -7.67 -10.63 17.38
C SER A 39 -8.50 -10.37 16.13
N SER A 40 -8.95 -9.13 15.91
CA SER A 40 -9.70 -8.73 14.72
C SER A 40 -8.90 -8.87 13.42
N TYR A 41 -7.57 -8.87 13.51
CA TYR A 41 -6.70 -9.02 12.33
C TYR A 41 -6.70 -10.43 11.75
N LYS A 42 -7.24 -11.43 12.45
CA LYS A 42 -7.51 -12.75 11.86
C LYS A 42 -8.49 -12.69 10.70
N ASN A 43 -9.30 -11.62 10.63
CA ASN A 43 -10.29 -11.38 9.57
C ASN A 43 -10.21 -9.92 9.06
N ASN A 44 -9.03 -9.51 8.63
CA ASN A 44 -8.76 -8.16 8.14
C ASN A 44 -9.15 -8.00 6.66
N LYS A 45 -10.45 -8.05 6.36
CA LYS A 45 -11.00 -8.00 4.98
C LYS A 45 -10.67 -6.72 4.21
N ASN A 46 -10.28 -5.64 4.90
CA ASN A 46 -9.91 -4.37 4.27
C ASN A 46 -8.38 -4.16 4.20
N TYR A 47 -7.59 -5.18 4.51
CA TYR A 47 -6.12 -5.15 4.46
C TYR A 47 -5.48 -4.06 5.35
N LEU A 48 -6.16 -3.53 6.39
CA LEU A 48 -5.69 -2.41 7.20
C LEU A 48 -4.26 -2.64 7.70
N GLY A 49 -3.32 -1.83 7.18
CA GLY A 49 -1.91 -1.85 7.54
C GLY A 49 -1.13 -3.08 7.11
N ALA A 50 -1.76 -4.07 6.49
CA ALA A 50 -1.13 -5.34 6.12
C ALA A 50 -0.11 -5.19 4.97
N THR A 51 0.82 -6.13 4.90
CA THR A 51 1.68 -6.35 3.73
C THR A 51 0.92 -7.22 2.75
N CYS A 52 0.50 -6.67 1.61
CA CYS A 52 -0.16 -7.40 0.53
C CYS A 52 0.86 -7.99 -0.44
N GLY A 53 0.59 -9.19 -0.91
CA GLY A 53 1.43 -9.99 -1.80
C GLY A 53 0.87 -11.43 -1.91
N ARG A 54 1.45 -12.27 -2.81
CA ARG A 54 2.71 -12.12 -3.55
C ARG A 54 2.66 -10.97 -4.60
N TYR A 55 1.46 -10.68 -5.12
CA TYR A 55 1.22 -9.59 -6.07
C TYR A 55 0.09 -8.70 -5.55
N ALA A 56 0.43 -7.49 -5.14
CA ALA A 56 -0.53 -6.47 -4.70
C ALA A 56 -1.28 -5.88 -5.89
N ASN A 57 -2.51 -5.40 -5.65
CA ASN A 57 -3.45 -4.97 -6.66
C ASN A 57 -3.87 -6.15 -7.57
N ARG A 58 -4.41 -5.90 -8.77
CA ARG A 58 -5.09 -6.89 -9.61
C ARG A 58 -4.21 -7.52 -10.67
N ILE A 59 -4.47 -8.81 -10.98
CA ILE A 59 -4.04 -9.48 -12.21
C ILE A 59 -5.30 -10.00 -12.92
N ARG A 60 -5.51 -9.55 -14.16
CA ARG A 60 -6.67 -9.90 -15.00
C ARG A 60 -6.79 -11.39 -15.21
N ASN A 61 -8.03 -11.89 -15.14
CA ASN A 61 -8.40 -13.29 -15.35
C ASN A 61 -7.63 -14.27 -14.45
N SER A 62 -7.01 -13.79 -13.36
CA SER A 62 -6.21 -14.60 -12.44
C SER A 62 -5.19 -15.46 -13.17
N GLN A 63 -4.47 -14.90 -14.13
CA GLN A 63 -3.43 -15.63 -14.87
C GLN A 63 -2.39 -14.69 -15.47
N PHE A 64 -1.23 -15.25 -15.74
CA PHE A 64 -0.16 -14.62 -16.53
C PHE A 64 0.70 -15.68 -17.24
N LYS A 65 1.51 -15.24 -18.20
CA LYS A 65 2.45 -16.12 -18.90
C LYS A 65 3.91 -15.75 -18.58
N ILE A 66 4.74 -16.78 -18.38
CA ILE A 66 6.20 -16.66 -18.31
C ILE A 66 6.80 -17.64 -19.31
N LYS A 67 7.59 -17.15 -20.28
CA LYS A 67 8.24 -17.98 -21.31
C LYS A 67 7.25 -18.96 -21.99
N GLY A 68 6.05 -18.48 -22.34
CA GLY A 68 5.02 -19.29 -22.99
C GLY A 68 4.16 -20.16 -22.05
N VAL A 69 4.59 -20.42 -20.84
CA VAL A 69 3.86 -21.21 -19.84
C VAL A 69 2.81 -20.33 -19.16
N ASN A 70 1.55 -20.80 -19.16
CA ASN A 70 0.45 -20.11 -18.48
C ASN A 70 0.33 -20.55 -17.02
N TYR A 71 0.33 -19.59 -16.09
CA TYR A 71 0.13 -19.79 -14.67
C TYR A 71 -1.26 -19.29 -14.27
N LYS A 72 -2.11 -20.21 -13.78
CA LYS A 72 -3.43 -19.91 -13.23
C LYS A 72 -3.30 -19.60 -11.74
N LEU A 73 -3.89 -18.48 -11.31
CA LEU A 73 -3.87 -18.00 -9.93
C LEU A 73 -5.23 -18.20 -9.25
N THR A 74 -5.25 -18.13 -7.93
CA THR A 74 -6.49 -18.25 -7.15
C THR A 74 -7.35 -17.00 -7.32
N ARG A 75 -8.58 -17.17 -7.82
CA ARG A 75 -9.57 -16.08 -7.93
C ARG A 75 -10.10 -15.70 -6.57
N ASN A 76 -10.17 -14.39 -6.29
CA ASN A 76 -10.79 -13.86 -5.07
C ASN A 76 -11.60 -12.57 -5.29
N GLU A 77 -11.60 -12.05 -6.54
CA GLU A 77 -12.39 -10.89 -6.94
C GLU A 77 -12.99 -11.14 -8.34
N GLY A 78 -14.19 -11.71 -8.39
CA GLY A 78 -14.81 -12.14 -9.64
C GLY A 78 -13.91 -13.14 -10.40
N LYS A 79 -13.53 -12.80 -11.64
CA LYS A 79 -12.59 -13.60 -12.45
C LYS A 79 -11.12 -13.26 -12.18
N ASN A 80 -10.86 -12.20 -11.40
CA ASN A 80 -9.53 -11.66 -11.17
C ASN A 80 -8.94 -12.12 -9.83
N ILE A 81 -7.66 -11.92 -9.66
CA ILE A 81 -6.98 -12.00 -8.37
C ILE A 81 -6.67 -10.59 -7.87
N LEU A 82 -6.93 -10.35 -6.59
CA LEU A 82 -6.60 -9.12 -5.87
C LEU A 82 -5.69 -9.44 -4.69
N HIS A 83 -4.65 -8.63 -4.49
CA HIS A 83 -3.74 -8.64 -3.33
C HIS A 83 -3.13 -10.02 -3.00
N GLY A 84 -2.90 -10.85 -4.02
CA GLY A 84 -2.22 -12.14 -3.86
C GLY A 84 -3.12 -13.33 -3.60
N GLY A 85 -4.47 -13.17 -3.65
CA GLY A 85 -5.43 -14.28 -3.64
C GLY A 85 -6.21 -14.43 -2.33
N LYS A 86 -6.86 -15.58 -2.15
CA LYS A 86 -7.75 -15.85 -1.00
C LYS A 86 -7.00 -15.88 0.33
N LYS A 87 -5.76 -16.36 0.32
CA LYS A 87 -4.87 -16.44 1.49
C LYS A 87 -3.55 -15.74 1.16
N GLY A 88 -3.64 -14.44 0.81
CA GLY A 88 -2.50 -13.59 0.52
C GLY A 88 -1.59 -13.36 1.72
N PHE A 89 -0.53 -12.61 1.53
CA PHE A 89 0.49 -12.33 2.55
C PHE A 89 -0.07 -11.60 3.76
N ASP A 90 -1.15 -10.83 3.59
CA ASP A 90 -1.91 -10.14 4.63
C ASP A 90 -2.50 -11.08 5.69
N SER A 91 -2.83 -12.33 5.31
CA SER A 91 -3.44 -13.33 6.17
C SER A 91 -2.43 -14.29 6.83
N LYS A 92 -1.15 -14.23 6.43
CA LYS A 92 -0.12 -15.17 6.90
C LYS A 92 0.50 -14.71 8.22
N ILE A 93 0.93 -15.69 9.01
CA ILE A 93 1.76 -15.44 10.20
C ILE A 93 3.21 -15.35 9.74
N TRP A 94 3.81 -14.18 9.90
CA TRP A 94 5.22 -13.96 9.62
C TRP A 94 6.06 -14.21 10.87
N SER A 95 7.19 -14.86 10.70
CA SER A 95 8.15 -15.06 11.79
C SER A 95 8.95 -13.78 12.03
N VAL A 96 9.33 -13.50 13.28
CA VAL A 96 10.24 -12.41 13.62
C VAL A 96 11.67 -12.88 13.40
N LYS A 97 12.40 -12.22 12.48
CA LYS A 97 13.81 -12.53 12.21
C LYS A 97 14.75 -11.84 13.21
N ASN A 98 14.51 -10.55 13.43
CA ASN A 98 15.24 -9.74 14.42
C ASN A 98 14.41 -8.51 14.82
N SER A 99 14.71 -7.96 15.98
CA SER A 99 14.07 -6.75 16.48
C SER A 99 14.99 -5.98 17.43
N SER A 100 14.74 -4.67 17.52
CA SER A 100 15.36 -3.76 18.49
C SER A 100 14.36 -2.69 18.90
N LYS A 101 14.80 -1.71 19.71
CA LYS A 101 13.98 -0.54 20.06
C LYS A 101 13.51 0.28 18.84
N SER A 102 14.29 0.31 17.75
CA SER A 102 14.02 1.13 16.57
C SER A 102 13.52 0.33 15.35
N HIS A 103 13.71 -0.98 15.29
CA HIS A 103 13.30 -1.78 14.13
C HIS A 103 12.76 -3.15 14.50
N ILE A 104 12.02 -3.74 13.56
CA ILE A 104 11.61 -5.14 13.53
C ILE A 104 11.64 -5.64 12.09
N THR A 105 12.09 -6.87 11.89
CA THR A 105 12.10 -7.55 10.60
C THR A 105 11.26 -8.81 10.70
N TYR A 106 10.23 -8.88 9.90
CA TYR A 106 9.41 -10.07 9.68
C TYR A 106 9.91 -10.84 8.47
N TYR A 107 9.69 -12.14 8.48
CA TYR A 107 10.08 -13.06 7.43
C TYR A 107 8.97 -14.07 7.15
N TYR A 108 8.71 -14.33 5.88
CA TYR A 108 7.74 -15.32 5.43
C TYR A 108 8.26 -16.05 4.19
N ILE A 109 8.15 -17.39 4.20
CA ILE A 109 8.42 -18.26 3.06
C ILE A 109 7.08 -18.64 2.44
N SER A 110 6.82 -18.16 1.24
CA SER A 110 5.68 -18.54 0.43
C SER A 110 6.07 -19.74 -0.42
N PRO A 111 5.47 -20.94 -0.23
CA PRO A 111 5.87 -22.14 -0.95
C PRO A 111 5.58 -22.04 -2.46
N ASP A 112 6.27 -22.87 -3.24
CA ASP A 112 5.98 -23.02 -4.69
C ASP A 112 4.49 -23.32 -4.91
N LYS A 113 3.87 -22.63 -5.87
CA LYS A 113 2.44 -22.71 -6.19
C LYS A 113 1.47 -22.16 -5.14
N GLU A 114 1.93 -21.47 -4.09
CA GLU A 114 1.01 -20.76 -3.21
C GLU A 114 0.19 -19.75 -4.03
N GLU A 115 -1.15 -19.79 -3.90
CA GLU A 115 -2.11 -19.01 -4.68
C GLU A 115 -1.90 -19.12 -6.22
N GLY A 116 -1.17 -20.15 -6.68
CA GLY A 116 -0.85 -20.43 -8.09
C GLY A 116 0.45 -19.80 -8.60
N PHE A 117 1.15 -19.01 -7.81
CA PHE A 117 2.41 -18.37 -8.22
C PHE A 117 3.57 -19.36 -8.24
N PRO A 118 4.41 -19.38 -9.32
CA PRO A 118 5.55 -20.28 -9.41
C PRO A 118 6.71 -19.86 -8.48
N GLY A 119 7.43 -20.87 -8.02
CA GLY A 119 8.62 -20.76 -7.20
C GLY A 119 8.32 -20.49 -5.73
N GLU A 120 9.18 -21.01 -4.86
CA GLU A 120 9.22 -20.59 -3.46
C GLU A 120 9.69 -19.13 -3.42
N LEU A 121 9.06 -18.29 -2.59
CA LEU A 121 9.42 -16.90 -2.41
C LEU A 121 9.74 -16.61 -0.95
N CYS A 122 11.04 -16.38 -0.67
CA CYS A 122 11.51 -15.92 0.62
C CYS A 122 11.36 -14.42 0.73
N SER A 123 10.42 -13.95 1.56
CA SER A 123 10.08 -12.52 1.70
C SER A 123 10.44 -11.97 3.07
N SER A 124 10.82 -10.70 3.14
CA SER A 124 11.00 -9.99 4.41
C SER A 124 10.38 -8.59 4.36
N CYS A 125 9.83 -8.17 5.51
CA CYS A 125 9.30 -6.84 5.76
C CYS A 125 10.00 -6.25 6.98
N ARG A 126 10.82 -5.21 6.78
CA ARG A 126 11.51 -4.50 7.86
C ARG A 126 10.88 -3.15 8.09
N TYR A 127 10.39 -2.94 9.29
CA TYR A 127 9.95 -1.65 9.81
C TYR A 127 11.04 -1.02 10.66
N SER A 128 11.43 0.21 10.38
CA SER A 128 12.32 0.98 11.24
C SER A 128 11.79 2.41 11.43
N ILE A 129 12.17 3.03 12.55
CA ILE A 129 11.84 4.43 12.82
C ILE A 129 13.06 5.15 13.39
N LYS A 130 13.35 6.33 12.83
CA LYS A 130 14.41 7.23 13.28
C LYS A 130 14.02 8.67 12.97
N ASN A 131 14.12 9.57 13.94
CA ASN A 131 13.85 11.02 13.77
C ASN A 131 12.53 11.30 13.03
N SER A 132 11.42 10.70 13.50
CA SER A 132 10.08 10.82 12.87
C SER A 132 9.96 10.29 11.42
N VAL A 133 10.97 9.59 10.94
CA VAL A 133 10.94 8.88 9.64
C VAL A 133 10.66 7.41 9.87
N LEU A 134 9.49 6.96 9.46
CA LEU A 134 9.13 5.54 9.37
C LEU A 134 9.62 5.01 8.02
N SER A 135 10.44 3.96 8.05
CA SER A 135 10.89 3.25 6.85
C SER A 135 10.35 1.83 6.82
N ILE A 136 9.85 1.41 5.65
CA ILE A 136 9.44 0.04 5.36
C ILE A 136 10.30 -0.47 4.23
N ASN A 137 11.01 -1.58 4.45
CA ASN A 137 11.83 -2.20 3.42
C ASN A 137 11.29 -3.62 3.16
N LEU A 138 10.77 -3.83 1.97
CA LEU A 138 10.30 -5.13 1.48
C LEU A 138 11.37 -5.73 0.58
N ARG A 139 11.70 -7.00 0.82
CA ARG A 139 12.68 -7.76 0.04
C ARG A 139 12.10 -9.13 -0.27
N ALA A 140 12.45 -9.67 -1.45
CA ALA A 140 12.14 -11.05 -1.75
C ALA A 140 13.20 -11.68 -2.67
N LYS A 141 13.37 -13.01 -2.54
CA LYS A 141 14.13 -13.88 -3.44
C LYS A 141 13.27 -15.08 -3.81
N THR A 142 13.43 -15.58 -5.01
CA THR A 142 12.63 -16.70 -5.54
C THR A 142 13.51 -17.85 -6.01
N THR A 143 12.96 -19.06 -6.00
CA THR A 143 13.61 -20.26 -6.58
C THR A 143 13.29 -20.50 -8.05
N LYS A 144 12.19 -19.85 -8.56
CA LYS A 144 11.80 -19.88 -9.98
C LYS A 144 11.40 -18.48 -10.42
N THR A 145 11.51 -18.19 -11.73
CA THR A 145 10.97 -16.95 -12.28
C THR A 145 9.50 -16.78 -11.92
N THR A 146 9.16 -15.62 -11.35
CA THR A 146 7.80 -15.27 -10.91
C THR A 146 7.55 -13.77 -11.08
N HIS A 147 6.33 -13.30 -10.74
CA HIS A 147 6.03 -11.88 -10.59
C HIS A 147 5.85 -11.52 -9.11
N VAL A 148 6.42 -10.39 -8.71
CA VAL A 148 6.37 -9.89 -7.32
C VAL A 148 6.01 -8.42 -7.31
N ASN A 149 5.02 -8.07 -6.51
CA ASN A 149 4.63 -6.70 -6.21
C ASN A 149 4.12 -6.65 -4.77
N LEU A 150 4.96 -6.22 -3.83
CA LEU A 150 4.62 -6.17 -2.40
C LEU A 150 4.28 -4.73 -2.02
N VAL A 151 3.21 -4.50 -1.26
CA VAL A 151 2.84 -3.18 -0.75
C VAL A 151 2.52 -3.23 0.74
N ASN A 152 2.57 -2.06 1.39
CA ASN A 152 1.95 -1.86 2.70
C ASN A 152 0.65 -1.08 2.52
N HIS A 153 -0.46 -1.65 2.99
CA HIS A 153 -1.82 -1.13 2.82
C HIS A 153 -2.29 -0.30 4.02
N ALA A 154 -1.46 0.65 4.47
CA ALA A 154 -1.82 1.54 5.57
C ALA A 154 -2.84 2.59 5.13
N TYR A 155 -3.91 2.72 5.90
CA TYR A 155 -4.92 3.77 5.72
C TYR A 155 -4.57 4.97 6.59
N TRP A 156 -4.10 6.03 5.95
CA TRP A 156 -3.69 7.27 6.60
C TRP A 156 -4.87 8.20 6.84
N ASN A 157 -4.92 8.79 8.00
CA ASN A 157 -5.74 9.94 8.33
C ASN A 157 -5.02 10.73 9.43
N LEU A 158 -4.58 11.93 9.12
CA LEU A 158 -3.74 12.74 10.01
C LEU A 158 -4.54 13.48 11.09
N ASP A 159 -5.87 13.50 11.01
CA ASP A 159 -6.74 14.15 12.00
C ASP A 159 -6.84 13.33 13.28
N LYS A 160 -7.12 14.00 14.39
CA LYS A 160 -7.38 13.35 15.69
C LYS A 160 -8.73 12.59 15.63
N ILE A 161 -9.76 13.25 15.10
CA ILE A 161 -11.09 12.65 14.90
C ILE A 161 -11.16 12.11 13.48
N LYS A 162 -11.26 10.80 13.33
CA LYS A 162 -11.28 10.09 12.05
C LYS A 162 -12.69 10.11 11.41
N LYS A 163 -13.16 11.32 11.02
CA LYS A 163 -14.45 11.45 10.35
C LYS A 163 -14.36 10.97 8.89
N ASP A 164 -13.60 11.68 8.09
CA ASP A 164 -13.27 11.37 6.70
C ASP A 164 -11.92 12.01 6.33
N VAL A 165 -11.45 11.80 5.10
CA VAL A 165 -10.18 12.34 4.60
C VAL A 165 -10.34 13.54 3.66
N PHE A 166 -11.54 14.01 3.45
CA PHE A 166 -11.89 14.95 2.38
C PHE A 166 -11.24 16.34 2.52
N ASP A 167 -11.01 16.79 3.75
CA ASP A 167 -10.34 18.06 4.04
C ASP A 167 -8.81 17.99 4.02
N HIS A 168 -8.21 16.79 3.86
CA HIS A 168 -6.76 16.65 3.72
C HIS A 168 -6.30 17.23 2.38
N TYR A 169 -5.19 17.97 2.42
CA TYR A 169 -4.47 18.36 1.23
C TYR A 169 -3.59 17.21 0.76
N VAL A 170 -3.67 16.90 -0.51
CA VAL A 170 -2.86 15.87 -1.18
C VAL A 170 -2.10 16.51 -2.32
N GLN A 171 -0.83 16.14 -2.46
CA GLN A 171 0.02 16.42 -3.61
C GLN A 171 0.64 15.11 -4.08
N ILE A 172 0.56 14.81 -5.39
CA ILE A 172 1.17 13.63 -6.00
C ILE A 172 2.09 14.10 -7.12
N ASN A 173 3.34 13.64 -7.11
CA ASN A 173 4.33 14.03 -8.10
C ASN A 173 4.24 13.13 -9.35
N ALA A 174 3.14 13.27 -10.07
CA ALA A 174 2.81 12.54 -11.27
C ALA A 174 2.18 13.43 -12.32
N ASN A 175 2.60 13.31 -13.57
CA ASN A 175 1.98 13.98 -14.72
C ASN A 175 0.93 13.09 -15.39
N HIS A 176 0.90 11.79 -15.07
CA HIS A 176 0.01 10.82 -15.70
C HIS A 176 -0.51 9.81 -14.67
N TYR A 177 -1.63 9.20 -15.01
CA TYR A 177 -2.20 8.04 -14.32
C TYR A 177 -2.59 6.96 -15.34
N LEU A 178 -2.85 5.75 -14.86
CA LEU A 178 -3.33 4.65 -15.70
C LEU A 178 -4.85 4.69 -15.76
N GLU A 179 -5.42 4.67 -16.99
CA GLU A 179 -6.86 4.49 -17.17
C GLU A 179 -7.27 3.09 -16.72
N ASN A 180 -8.31 3.01 -15.89
CA ASN A 180 -8.90 1.75 -15.48
C ASN A 180 -10.17 1.45 -16.27
N ASP A 181 -10.48 0.16 -16.47
CA ASP A 181 -11.78 -0.31 -16.92
C ASP A 181 -12.77 -0.48 -15.74
N ASP A 182 -13.97 -0.98 -16.04
CA ASP A 182 -15.05 -1.19 -15.05
C ASP A 182 -14.68 -2.24 -13.96
N GLU A 183 -13.63 -3.03 -14.18
CA GLU A 183 -13.09 -3.98 -13.19
C GLU A 183 -11.93 -3.39 -12.37
N ASN A 184 -11.70 -2.08 -12.48
CA ASN A 184 -10.56 -1.38 -11.86
C ASN A 184 -9.19 -1.97 -12.27
N ILE A 185 -9.08 -2.43 -13.51
CA ILE A 185 -7.83 -2.95 -14.08
C ILE A 185 -7.34 -2.01 -15.16
N PRO A 186 -6.06 -1.61 -15.14
CA PRO A 186 -5.52 -0.72 -16.17
C PRO A 186 -5.74 -1.26 -17.58
N THR A 187 -6.28 -0.41 -18.47
CA THR A 187 -6.49 -0.70 -19.90
C THR A 187 -5.17 -0.74 -20.69
N GLY A 188 -4.11 -0.14 -20.12
CA GLY A 188 -2.82 0.08 -20.77
C GLY A 188 -2.66 1.50 -21.31
N LYS A 189 -3.71 2.32 -21.30
CA LYS A 189 -3.62 3.74 -21.65
C LYS A 189 -3.05 4.56 -20.50
N VAL A 190 -2.22 5.51 -20.88
CA VAL A 190 -1.60 6.50 -19.99
C VAL A 190 -2.28 7.85 -20.26
N ILE A 191 -2.90 8.40 -19.23
CA ILE A 191 -3.70 9.64 -19.33
C ILE A 191 -2.97 10.77 -18.59
N SER A 192 -2.90 11.97 -19.20
CA SER A 192 -2.43 13.18 -18.52
C SER A 192 -3.37 13.55 -17.38
N VAL A 193 -2.79 13.98 -16.25
CA VAL A 193 -3.59 14.55 -15.14
C VAL A 193 -4.08 15.95 -15.43
N ASP A 194 -3.47 16.66 -16.43
CA ASP A 194 -3.75 18.07 -16.71
C ASP A 194 -5.23 18.31 -17.05
N GLY A 195 -5.84 19.28 -16.39
CA GLY A 195 -7.24 19.64 -16.59
C GLY A 195 -8.25 18.60 -16.06
N THR A 196 -7.80 17.58 -15.34
CA THR A 196 -8.67 16.53 -14.78
C THR A 196 -8.80 16.63 -13.26
N SER A 197 -9.77 15.91 -12.69
CA SER A 197 -9.89 15.72 -11.23
C SER A 197 -8.69 15.01 -10.60
N PHE A 198 -7.85 14.34 -11.41
CA PHE A 198 -6.65 13.64 -10.98
C PHE A 198 -5.40 14.53 -10.92
N ASP A 199 -5.51 15.83 -11.24
CA ASP A 199 -4.38 16.76 -11.13
C ASP A 199 -4.10 17.15 -9.67
N PHE A 200 -3.25 16.37 -9.02
CA PHE A 200 -2.67 16.61 -7.70
C PHE A 200 -1.24 17.13 -7.76
N LYS A 201 -0.76 17.68 -8.88
CA LYS A 201 0.60 18.24 -8.98
C LYS A 201 0.85 19.37 -7.98
N LYS A 202 -0.18 20.12 -7.63
CA LYS A 202 -0.19 21.11 -6.54
C LYS A 202 -1.02 20.60 -5.36
N PRO A 203 -0.69 20.99 -4.11
CA PRO A 203 -1.50 20.63 -2.95
C PRO A 203 -2.97 21.04 -3.14
N SER A 204 -3.88 20.08 -3.12
CA SER A 204 -5.32 20.29 -3.28
C SER A 204 -6.08 19.48 -2.26
N LYS A 205 -7.18 20.00 -1.72
CA LYS A 205 -8.08 19.18 -0.88
C LYS A 205 -8.71 18.08 -1.72
N ILE A 206 -8.88 16.91 -1.13
CA ILE A 206 -9.49 15.78 -1.83
C ILE A 206 -10.88 16.14 -2.34
N LYS A 207 -11.72 16.77 -1.50
CA LYS A 207 -13.08 17.17 -1.87
C LYS A 207 -13.15 18.16 -3.02
N ASP A 208 -12.13 19.02 -3.18
CA ASP A 208 -12.11 20.04 -4.24
C ASP A 208 -11.87 19.42 -5.65
N LYS A 209 -11.51 18.12 -5.68
CA LYS A 209 -11.32 17.32 -6.90
C LYS A 209 -12.55 16.47 -7.25
N PHE A 210 -13.57 16.46 -6.40
CA PHE A 210 -14.80 15.73 -6.70
C PHE A 210 -15.63 16.43 -7.75
N THR A 211 -16.38 15.62 -8.50
CA THR A 211 -17.36 16.08 -9.51
C THR A 211 -18.67 15.31 -9.31
N ASN A 212 -19.72 15.64 -10.05
CA ASN A 212 -20.97 14.88 -10.02
C ASN A 212 -20.82 13.39 -10.37
N LYS A 213 -19.73 13.04 -11.10
CA LYS A 213 -19.44 11.66 -11.51
C LYS A 213 -18.30 11.00 -10.73
N LEU A 214 -17.46 11.78 -10.03
CA LEU A 214 -16.29 11.29 -9.30
C LEU A 214 -16.36 11.77 -7.85
N ASN A 215 -16.52 10.83 -6.91
CA ASN A 215 -16.57 11.09 -5.47
C ASN A 215 -15.57 10.25 -4.67
N SER A 216 -14.65 9.60 -5.34
CA SER A 216 -13.60 8.76 -4.76
C SER A 216 -12.44 8.60 -5.72
N PHE A 217 -11.30 8.18 -5.22
CA PHE A 217 -10.11 7.86 -6.00
C PHE A 217 -9.69 6.42 -5.74
N ASP A 218 -9.29 5.72 -6.80
CA ASP A 218 -8.69 4.37 -6.76
C ASP A 218 -7.82 4.16 -8.02
N GLU A 219 -6.92 5.08 -8.29
CA GLU A 219 -6.11 5.09 -9.50
C GLU A 219 -4.63 4.93 -9.21
N ASN A 220 -3.92 4.29 -10.15
CA ASN A 220 -2.48 4.20 -10.13
C ASN A 220 -1.85 5.38 -10.89
N PHE A 221 -1.22 6.27 -10.13
CA PHE A 221 -0.44 7.38 -10.67
C PHE A 221 0.95 6.93 -11.08
N ILE A 222 1.44 7.43 -12.21
CA ILE A 222 2.80 7.18 -12.74
C ILE A 222 3.73 8.24 -12.18
N ILE A 223 4.66 7.82 -11.35
CA ILE A 223 5.56 8.75 -10.65
C ILE A 223 6.61 9.31 -11.60
N ASN A 224 6.77 10.64 -11.58
CA ASN A 224 7.78 11.32 -12.36
C ASN A 224 9.18 10.84 -11.98
N LYS A 225 10.03 10.59 -12.99
CA LYS A 225 11.44 10.20 -12.77
C LYS A 225 12.17 11.26 -11.95
N ASN A 226 13.13 10.84 -11.13
CA ASN A 226 13.98 11.70 -10.28
C ASN A 226 13.21 12.53 -9.24
N SER A 227 12.02 12.09 -8.86
CA SER A 227 11.20 12.76 -7.86
C SER A 227 11.79 12.64 -6.45
N LYS A 228 11.93 13.77 -5.75
CA LYS A 228 12.37 13.81 -4.34
C LYS A 228 11.31 13.20 -3.38
N PHE A 229 10.07 13.12 -3.81
CA PHE A 229 8.94 12.51 -3.10
C PHE A 229 7.89 12.01 -4.10
N ILE A 230 7.09 11.05 -3.68
CA ILE A 230 5.96 10.50 -4.45
C ILE A 230 4.70 11.29 -4.16
N ALA A 231 4.37 11.43 -2.88
CA ALA A 231 3.20 12.16 -2.42
C ALA A 231 3.48 12.93 -1.13
N LYS A 232 2.68 13.97 -0.89
CA LYS A 232 2.59 14.69 0.37
C LYS A 232 1.14 14.79 0.79
N ILE A 233 0.90 14.62 2.08
CA ILE A 233 -0.39 14.76 2.71
C ILE A 233 -0.26 15.80 3.81
N LYS A 234 -1.25 16.67 3.95
CA LYS A 234 -1.32 17.67 5.02
C LYS A 234 -2.73 17.74 5.59
N SER A 235 -2.82 17.76 6.92
CA SER A 235 -4.04 18.13 7.63
C SER A 235 -3.88 19.51 8.26
N SER A 236 -4.78 20.44 7.94
CA SER A 236 -4.87 21.74 8.59
C SER A 236 -5.45 21.67 10.02
N LYS A 237 -6.22 20.61 10.33
CA LYS A 237 -6.82 20.40 11.65
C LYS A 237 -5.81 19.94 12.69
N SER A 238 -4.87 19.08 12.30
CA SER A 238 -3.83 18.59 13.21
C SER A 238 -2.50 19.31 13.05
N ASN A 239 -2.31 20.09 11.98
CA ASN A 239 -1.03 20.67 11.57
C ASN A 239 0.08 19.61 11.42
N ILE A 240 -0.28 18.42 10.92
CA ILE A 240 0.67 17.36 10.62
C ILE A 240 0.77 17.20 9.10
N SER A 241 1.99 17.03 8.62
CA SER A 241 2.29 16.62 7.24
C SER A 241 2.96 15.25 7.21
N LEU A 242 2.75 14.55 6.11
CA LEU A 242 3.36 13.27 5.78
C LEU A 242 3.93 13.35 4.38
N ARG A 243 5.24 13.15 4.23
CA ARG A 243 5.93 13.03 2.93
C ARG A 243 6.26 11.58 2.67
N ILE A 244 5.91 11.11 1.49
CA ILE A 244 6.09 9.71 1.05
C ILE A 244 7.14 9.66 -0.03
N SER A 245 8.14 8.77 0.11
CA SER A 245 9.15 8.48 -0.90
C SER A 245 9.27 6.98 -1.11
N SER A 246 9.52 6.55 -2.34
CA SER A 246 9.74 5.14 -2.68
C SER A 246 10.57 5.00 -3.95
N ASN A 247 11.05 3.79 -4.21
CA ASN A 247 11.74 3.41 -5.45
C ASN A 247 10.80 2.69 -6.45
N GLN A 248 9.49 2.73 -6.24
CA GLN A 248 8.54 2.11 -7.15
C GLN A 248 8.06 3.11 -8.22
N PRO A 249 7.66 2.62 -9.42
CA PRO A 249 7.27 3.48 -10.54
C PRO A 249 5.88 4.08 -10.41
N GLY A 250 5.03 3.54 -9.54
CA GLY A 250 3.66 3.98 -9.36
C GLY A 250 3.23 4.10 -7.91
N VAL A 251 2.12 4.78 -7.71
CA VAL A 251 1.39 4.84 -6.43
C VAL A 251 -0.11 4.72 -6.69
N GLN A 252 -0.74 3.76 -6.05
CA GLN A 252 -2.20 3.69 -5.95
C GLN A 252 -2.65 4.70 -4.92
N PHE A 253 -3.47 5.66 -5.32
CA PHE A 253 -4.15 6.57 -4.42
C PHE A 253 -5.59 6.11 -4.26
N TYR A 254 -5.93 5.66 -3.04
CA TYR A 254 -7.22 5.08 -2.71
C TYR A 254 -7.85 5.81 -1.53
N THR A 255 -9.07 6.31 -1.69
CA THR A 255 -9.75 7.12 -0.67
C THR A 255 -10.65 6.34 0.29
N GLY A 256 -10.60 5.00 0.25
CA GLY A 256 -11.29 4.16 1.22
C GLY A 256 -12.80 4.06 1.03
N GLN A 257 -13.31 4.18 -0.20
CA GLN A 257 -14.75 4.11 -0.50
C GLN A 257 -15.40 2.76 -0.17
N HIS A 258 -14.60 1.68 -0.09
CA HIS A 258 -15.09 0.34 0.28
C HIS A 258 -14.82 -0.03 1.74
N LEU A 259 -14.26 0.88 2.54
CA LEU A 259 -14.02 0.64 3.96
C LEU A 259 -15.33 0.35 4.69
N LYS A 260 -15.39 -0.83 5.30
CA LYS A 260 -16.50 -1.23 6.16
C LYS A 260 -16.00 -2.22 7.21
N TYR A 261 -16.07 -1.84 8.46
CA TYR A 261 -15.77 -2.72 9.60
C TYR A 261 -16.61 -2.28 10.79
N SER A 262 -17.23 -3.22 11.49
CA SER A 262 -18.00 -2.94 12.70
C SER A 262 -17.89 -4.08 13.68
N THR A 263 -17.68 -3.72 14.94
CA THR A 263 -17.80 -4.56 16.13
C THR A 263 -18.44 -3.70 17.22
N ASP A 264 -18.81 -4.31 18.35
CA ASP A 264 -19.35 -3.59 19.52
C ASP A 264 -18.42 -2.48 20.03
N ARG A 265 -17.13 -2.61 19.77
CA ARG A 265 -16.10 -1.69 20.29
C ARG A 265 -15.58 -0.70 19.27
N LYS A 266 -15.75 -0.94 17.97
CA LYS A 266 -15.17 -0.10 16.92
C LYS A 266 -15.89 -0.24 15.59
N THR A 267 -16.20 0.92 15.00
CA THR A 267 -16.73 1.03 13.64
C THR A 267 -15.75 1.84 12.77
N ILE A 268 -15.47 1.34 11.58
CA ILE A 268 -14.75 2.06 10.52
C ILE A 268 -15.70 2.16 9.33
N LYS A 269 -15.86 3.38 8.82
CA LYS A 269 -16.74 3.70 7.70
C LYS A 269 -15.92 4.11 6.48
N LYS A 270 -16.54 4.08 5.31
CA LYS A 270 -15.96 4.59 4.06
C LYS A 270 -15.37 5.99 4.25
N TYR A 271 -14.29 6.26 3.55
CA TYR A 271 -13.56 7.54 3.53
C TYR A 271 -12.86 7.94 4.84
N GLN A 272 -12.85 7.11 5.87
CA GLN A 272 -12.14 7.44 7.12
C GLN A 272 -10.61 7.35 7.02
N GLY A 273 -10.09 6.74 5.97
CA GLY A 273 -8.66 6.66 5.70
C GLY A 273 -8.38 6.58 4.21
N MET A 274 -7.19 7.00 3.81
CA MET A 274 -6.68 6.95 2.45
C MET A 274 -5.38 6.16 2.38
N CYS A 275 -5.16 5.46 1.27
CA CYS A 275 -3.96 4.68 1.02
C CYS A 275 -3.09 5.34 -0.05
N PHE A 276 -1.77 5.22 0.14
CA PHE A 276 -0.75 5.52 -0.86
C PHE A 276 0.13 4.27 -0.99
N GLU A 277 -0.30 3.35 -1.85
CA GLU A 277 0.38 2.09 -2.05
C GLU A 277 1.41 2.26 -3.17
N THR A 278 2.66 2.51 -2.78
CA THR A 278 3.75 2.58 -3.76
C THR A 278 4.00 1.18 -4.31
N GLN A 279 4.03 1.01 -5.65
CA GLN A 279 3.96 -0.32 -6.27
C GLN A 279 4.45 -0.34 -7.72
N GLY A 280 4.66 -1.56 -8.25
CA GLY A 280 4.62 -1.82 -9.68
C GLY A 280 3.20 -1.62 -10.22
N PHE A 281 3.05 -1.40 -11.52
CA PHE A 281 1.73 -1.12 -12.09
C PHE A 281 0.80 -2.34 -11.95
N PRO A 282 -0.49 -2.14 -11.61
CA PRO A 282 -1.47 -3.22 -11.58
C PRO A 282 -1.52 -3.94 -12.94
N ASN A 283 -1.74 -5.26 -12.91
CA ASN A 283 -1.79 -6.12 -14.10
C ASN A 283 -0.52 -6.08 -15.01
N ALA A 284 0.63 -5.59 -14.50
CA ALA A 284 1.87 -5.55 -15.27
C ALA A 284 2.31 -6.93 -15.83
N PRO A 285 2.05 -8.07 -15.19
CA PRO A 285 2.33 -9.39 -15.78
C PRO A 285 1.70 -9.63 -17.14
N ASN A 286 0.58 -8.96 -17.44
CA ASN A 286 -0.19 -9.10 -18.68
C ASN A 286 -0.04 -7.91 -19.65
N ASN A 287 0.83 -6.94 -19.34
CA ASN A 287 1.04 -5.76 -20.18
C ASN A 287 2.54 -5.50 -20.39
N SER A 288 3.03 -5.85 -21.57
CA SER A 288 4.46 -5.70 -21.92
C SER A 288 4.95 -4.26 -22.02
N LYS A 289 4.04 -3.28 -22.10
CA LYS A 289 4.37 -1.85 -22.10
C LYS A 289 4.62 -1.30 -20.68
N PHE A 290 4.23 -2.04 -19.64
CA PHE A 290 4.43 -1.64 -18.25
C PHE A 290 5.81 -2.05 -17.75
N PRO A 291 6.38 -1.32 -16.77
CA PRO A 291 7.59 -1.75 -16.09
C PRO A 291 7.43 -3.17 -15.56
N SER A 292 8.42 -4.03 -15.84
CA SER A 292 8.36 -5.44 -15.47
C SER A 292 8.37 -5.64 -13.95
N THR A 293 7.49 -6.48 -13.46
CA THR A 293 7.44 -6.96 -12.07
C THR A 293 8.02 -8.38 -11.94
N ARG A 294 8.63 -8.89 -13.03
CA ARG A 294 9.27 -10.20 -13.05
C ARG A 294 10.49 -10.22 -12.12
N LEU A 295 10.60 -11.32 -11.37
CA LEU A 295 11.75 -11.62 -10.51
C LEU A 295 12.32 -12.97 -10.93
N ASP A 296 13.58 -12.98 -11.31
CA ASP A 296 14.34 -14.19 -11.61
C ASP A 296 15.14 -14.67 -10.38
N PRO A 297 15.52 -15.96 -10.29
CA PRO A 297 16.21 -16.53 -9.12
C PRO A 297 17.50 -15.82 -8.72
N SER A 298 18.25 -15.27 -9.70
CA SER A 298 19.48 -14.52 -9.45
C SER A 298 19.27 -13.10 -8.89
N GLN A 299 18.01 -12.63 -8.89
CA GLN A 299 17.66 -11.26 -8.52
C GLN A 299 17.15 -11.15 -7.10
N THR A 300 17.14 -9.94 -6.58
CA THR A 300 16.48 -9.59 -5.33
C THR A 300 15.46 -8.49 -5.58
N TYR A 301 14.19 -8.76 -5.28
CA TYR A 301 13.17 -7.73 -5.22
C TYR A 301 13.48 -6.75 -4.09
N LYS A 302 13.40 -5.45 -4.39
CA LYS A 302 13.68 -4.38 -3.43
C LYS A 302 12.62 -3.29 -3.54
N HIS A 303 11.87 -3.10 -2.46
CA HIS A 303 10.94 -1.99 -2.34
C HIS A 303 11.23 -1.23 -1.03
N ASN A 304 11.60 0.03 -1.17
CA ASN A 304 11.90 0.92 -0.04
C ASN A 304 10.83 2.00 0.02
N ILE A 305 10.21 2.16 1.18
CA ILE A 305 9.21 3.20 1.44
C ILE A 305 9.69 4.02 2.62
N LYS A 306 9.56 5.35 2.54
CA LYS A 306 9.78 6.26 3.67
C LYS A 306 8.56 7.15 3.86
N PHE A 307 8.17 7.29 5.10
CA PHE A 307 7.12 8.19 5.57
C PHE A 307 7.77 9.17 6.54
N GLU A 308 7.96 10.41 6.12
CA GLU A 308 8.52 11.49 6.92
C GLU A 308 7.36 12.29 7.52
N ILE A 309 7.29 12.31 8.85
CA ILE A 309 6.18 12.90 9.61
C ILE A 309 6.68 14.18 10.27
N GLU A 310 6.05 15.30 9.95
CA GLU A 310 6.45 16.62 10.41
C GLU A 310 5.24 17.39 10.94
N GLU A 311 5.47 18.23 11.95
CA GLU A 311 4.53 19.24 12.38
C GLU A 311 4.74 20.51 11.54
N ILE A 312 3.65 21.05 11.01
CA ILE A 312 3.66 22.29 10.23
C ILE A 312 3.55 23.44 11.24
N LYS A 313 4.49 24.34 11.17
CA LYS A 313 4.47 25.58 11.95
C LYS A 313 3.45 26.57 11.41
#